data_9dcb76898515637be3f6804ebdec5972
#
_entry.id   9dcb76898515637be3f6804ebdec5972
#
_cell.length_a   1.000
_cell.length_b   1.000
_cell.length_c   1.000
_cell.angle_alpha   90.00
_cell.angle_beta   90.00
_cell.angle_gamma   90.00
#
_symmetry.space_group_name_H-M   'P 1'
#
loop_
_entity.id
_entity.type
_entity.pdbx_description
1 polymer ?
#
loop_
_entity_poly.entity_id
_entity_poly.type
_entity_poly.pdbx_seq_one_letter_code
_entity_poly.pdbx_strand_id
1 'polypeptide(L)'
;MSLRTPLRRVLGTGSAKEGVHHWLQQRLTSVALVPLTIWFAVSLLALPSLDYATVAAWERQGVTPLLLILLVVVATWHSQLGVRVIVEDYVPAAGARTVTLTLLSFAHVLIASAGVFAVLKVALGGPP
;
A
#
# COMPACT_ATOMS: atom_id res chain seq x y z
N MET A 1 -16.40 -3.32 41.92
CA MET A 1 -15.01 -3.54 42.38
C MET A 1 -14.22 -4.10 41.20
N SER A 2 -13.11 -3.47 40.82
CA SER A 2 -12.25 -3.97 39.72
C SER A 2 -11.32 -5.06 40.25
N LEU A 3 -11.38 -6.26 39.69
CA LEU A 3 -10.52 -7.40 40.01
C LEU A 3 -9.07 -7.25 39.52
N ARG A 4 -8.69 -6.06 39.02
CA ARG A 4 -7.33 -5.79 38.56
C ARG A 4 -6.41 -5.49 39.74
N THR A 5 -5.31 -6.24 39.83
CA THR A 5 -4.26 -5.98 40.82
C THR A 5 -3.60 -4.61 40.59
N PRO A 6 -3.05 -3.94 41.61
CA PRO A 6 -2.31 -2.68 41.45
C PRO A 6 -1.20 -2.78 40.38
N LEU A 7 -0.47 -3.90 40.37
CA LEU A 7 0.59 -4.16 39.38
C LEU A 7 0.05 -4.21 37.93
N ARG A 8 -1.09 -4.86 37.71
CA ARG A 8 -1.74 -4.93 36.39
C ARG A 8 -2.30 -3.58 35.95
N ARG A 9 -2.58 -2.67 36.87
CA ARG A 9 -3.00 -1.29 36.60
C ARG A 9 -1.81 -0.44 36.14
N VAL A 10 -0.62 -0.65 36.70
CA VAL A 10 0.62 0.05 36.38
C VAL A 10 1.26 -0.49 35.08
N LEU A 11 1.28 -1.81 34.88
CA LEU A 11 1.84 -2.45 33.69
C LEU A 11 0.94 -2.34 32.44
N GLY A 12 -0.26 -1.81 32.57
CA GLY A 12 -1.22 -1.68 31.48
C GLY A 12 -1.82 -3.02 31.04
N THR A 13 -2.64 -3.00 30.01
CA THR A 13 -3.39 -4.16 29.52
C THR A 13 -2.70 -4.91 28.40
N GLY A 14 -1.43 -4.85 28.29
CA GLY A 14 -0.75 -5.67 27.31
C GLY A 14 0.29 -4.94 26.48
N SER A 15 1.14 -5.74 25.89
CA SER A 15 2.20 -5.27 25.02
C SER A 15 1.64 -4.62 23.78
N ALA A 16 2.37 -3.67 23.24
CA ALA A 16 2.14 -3.07 21.93
C ALA A 16 2.35 -4.07 20.75
N LYS A 17 1.92 -5.33 20.90
CA LYS A 17 2.13 -6.39 19.89
C LYS A 17 1.62 -5.97 18.51
N GLU A 18 0.46 -5.34 18.46
CA GLU A 18 -0.11 -4.83 17.21
C GLU A 18 0.65 -3.63 16.66
N GLY A 19 1.14 -2.74 17.54
CA GLY A 19 1.94 -1.58 17.14
C GLY A 19 3.26 -1.97 16.50
N VAL A 20 3.95 -2.99 17.04
CA VAL A 20 5.20 -3.50 16.44
C VAL A 20 4.94 -4.10 15.07
N HIS A 21 3.86 -4.87 14.91
CA HIS A 21 3.51 -5.47 13.64
C HIS A 21 3.19 -4.41 12.57
N HIS A 22 2.37 -3.42 12.90
CA HIS A 22 2.06 -2.30 12.02
C HIS A 22 3.32 -1.51 11.64
N TRP A 23 4.18 -1.19 12.61
CA TRP A 23 5.45 -0.50 12.37
C TRP A 23 6.37 -1.30 11.44
N LEU A 24 6.48 -2.61 11.65
CA LEU A 24 7.30 -3.49 10.81
C LEU A 24 6.79 -3.52 9.36
N GLN A 25 5.47 -3.67 9.17
CA GLN A 25 4.86 -3.64 7.84
C GLN A 25 5.12 -2.32 7.12
N GLN A 26 5.01 -1.18 7.82
CA GLN A 26 5.32 0.13 7.26
C GLN A 26 6.80 0.23 6.82
N ARG A 27 7.72 -0.33 7.58
CA ARG A 27 9.15 -0.36 7.24
C ARG A 27 9.45 -1.29 6.08
N LEU A 28 8.91 -2.50 6.08
CA LEU A 28 9.12 -3.47 5.00
C LEU A 28 8.58 -2.96 3.66
N THR A 29 7.38 -2.36 3.66
CA THR A 29 6.81 -1.77 2.45
C THR A 29 7.61 -0.58 1.96
N SER A 30 8.15 0.28 2.85
CA SER A 30 9.06 1.36 2.48
C SER A 30 10.32 0.83 1.79
N VAL A 31 10.95 -0.18 2.38
CA VAL A 31 12.18 -0.79 1.80
C VAL A 31 11.91 -1.39 0.43
N ALA A 32 10.75 -2.03 0.23
CA ALA A 32 10.38 -2.57 -1.08
C ALA A 32 10.09 -1.47 -2.10
N LEU A 33 9.49 -0.35 -1.68
CA LEU A 33 9.17 0.77 -2.58
C LEU A 33 10.43 1.47 -3.12
N VAL A 34 11.51 1.56 -2.36
CA VAL A 34 12.73 2.25 -2.82
C VAL A 34 13.24 1.69 -4.14
N PRO A 35 13.58 0.39 -4.26
CA PRO A 35 14.05 -0.15 -5.54
C PRO A 35 12.96 -0.14 -6.62
N LEU A 36 11.70 -0.38 -6.28
CA LEU A 36 10.61 -0.39 -7.26
C LEU A 36 10.37 0.99 -7.87
N THR A 37 10.40 2.06 -7.05
CA THR A 37 10.20 3.43 -7.55
C THR A 37 11.41 3.93 -8.33
N ILE A 38 12.64 3.58 -7.91
CA ILE A 38 13.85 3.91 -8.67
C ILE A 38 13.82 3.20 -10.03
N TRP A 39 13.55 1.90 -10.06
CA TRP A 39 13.41 1.14 -11.29
C TRP A 39 12.36 1.77 -12.22
N PHE A 40 11.17 2.08 -11.70
CA PHE A 40 10.08 2.67 -12.46
C PHE A 40 10.48 4.02 -13.06
N ALA A 41 11.06 4.92 -12.24
CA ALA A 41 11.49 6.23 -12.71
C ALA A 41 12.57 6.13 -13.79
N VAL A 42 13.60 5.32 -13.57
CA VAL A 42 14.69 5.11 -14.54
C VAL A 42 14.15 4.49 -15.83
N SER A 43 13.25 3.51 -15.72
CA SER A 43 12.64 2.87 -16.89
C SER A 43 11.83 3.87 -17.73
N LEU A 44 11.02 4.73 -17.10
CA LEU A 44 10.26 5.76 -17.83
C LEU A 44 11.17 6.80 -18.47
N LEU A 45 12.23 7.24 -17.78
CA LEU A 45 13.19 8.21 -18.33
C LEU A 45 14.02 7.65 -19.49
N ALA A 46 14.16 6.33 -19.58
CA ALA A 46 14.87 5.66 -20.66
C ALA A 46 14.00 5.43 -21.92
N LEU A 47 12.68 5.66 -21.85
CA LEU A 47 11.80 5.53 -23.01
C LEU A 47 12.07 6.65 -24.03
N PRO A 48 12.02 6.36 -25.33
CA PRO A 48 12.21 7.37 -26.37
C PRO A 48 11.06 8.40 -26.43
N SER A 49 9.87 8.00 -26.00
CA SER A 49 8.69 8.86 -25.86
C SER A 49 7.73 8.32 -24.83
N LEU A 50 6.80 9.13 -24.36
CA LEU A 50 5.74 8.76 -23.42
C LEU A 50 4.38 8.62 -24.13
N ASP A 51 4.36 8.36 -25.42
CA ASP A 51 3.12 8.04 -26.14
C ASP A 51 2.60 6.64 -25.75
N TYR A 52 1.31 6.43 -25.99
CA TYR A 52 0.63 5.18 -25.58
C TYR A 52 1.29 3.93 -26.17
N ALA A 53 1.69 3.96 -27.43
CA ALA A 53 2.26 2.79 -28.11
C ALA A 53 3.61 2.40 -27.49
N THR A 54 4.47 3.38 -27.23
CA THR A 54 5.78 3.18 -26.60
C THR A 54 5.65 2.64 -25.17
N VAL A 55 4.79 3.27 -24.35
CA VAL A 55 4.57 2.84 -22.97
C VAL A 55 3.93 1.45 -22.91
N ALA A 56 2.93 1.19 -23.76
CA ALA A 56 2.29 -0.14 -23.81
C ALA A 56 3.26 -1.23 -24.29
N ALA A 57 4.14 -0.92 -25.24
CA ALA A 57 5.17 -1.86 -25.67
C ALA A 57 6.17 -2.17 -24.55
N TRP A 58 6.62 -1.15 -23.82
CA TRP A 58 7.49 -1.33 -22.64
C TRP A 58 6.80 -2.14 -21.53
N GLU A 59 5.53 -1.85 -21.24
CA GLU A 59 4.77 -2.56 -20.20
C GLU A 59 4.65 -4.06 -20.50
N ARG A 60 4.61 -4.47 -21.77
CA ARG A 60 4.53 -5.87 -22.19
C ARG A 60 5.86 -6.62 -22.14
N GLN A 61 6.97 -5.94 -21.92
CA GLN A 61 8.30 -6.57 -22.00
C GLN A 61 8.68 -7.34 -20.74
N GLY A 62 9.04 -8.60 -20.90
CA GLY A 62 9.71 -9.42 -19.90
C GLY A 62 9.07 -9.39 -18.51
N VAL A 63 9.78 -8.86 -17.53
CA VAL A 63 9.34 -8.78 -16.11
C VAL A 63 8.62 -7.48 -15.75
N THR A 64 8.49 -6.54 -16.69
CA THR A 64 7.86 -5.23 -16.45
C THR A 64 6.46 -5.32 -15.86
N PRO A 65 5.53 -6.14 -16.39
CA PRO A 65 4.20 -6.25 -15.81
C PRO A 65 4.22 -6.72 -14.35
N LEU A 66 5.10 -7.67 -14.02
CA LEU A 66 5.25 -8.16 -12.65
C LEU A 66 5.73 -7.05 -11.72
N LEU A 67 6.74 -6.28 -12.12
CA LEU A 67 7.28 -5.20 -11.30
C LEU A 67 6.27 -4.06 -11.13
N LEU A 68 5.47 -3.77 -12.17
CA LEU A 68 4.37 -2.80 -12.07
C LEU A 68 3.27 -3.26 -11.11
N ILE A 69 2.87 -4.54 -11.16
CA ILE A 69 1.91 -5.11 -10.21
C ILE A 69 2.45 -5.02 -8.79
N LEU A 70 3.72 -5.40 -8.57
CA LEU A 70 4.35 -5.28 -7.25
C LEU A 70 4.38 -3.83 -6.78
N LEU A 71 4.73 -2.88 -7.65
CA LEU A 71 4.73 -1.46 -7.32
C LEU A 71 3.34 -0.98 -6.90
N VAL A 72 2.29 -1.30 -7.68
CA VAL A 72 0.90 -0.93 -7.37
C VAL A 72 0.45 -1.51 -6.03
N VAL A 73 0.67 -2.81 -5.81
CA VAL A 73 0.23 -3.49 -4.59
C VAL A 73 0.97 -2.94 -3.36
N VAL A 74 2.30 -2.83 -3.44
CA VAL A 74 3.11 -2.37 -2.31
C VAL A 74 2.86 -0.89 -2.01
N ALA A 75 2.73 -0.03 -3.05
CA ALA A 75 2.43 1.38 -2.87
C ALA A 75 1.05 1.59 -2.24
N THR A 76 0.04 0.86 -2.69
CA THR A 76 -1.32 0.95 -2.14
C THR A 76 -1.35 0.46 -0.69
N TRP A 77 -0.66 -0.64 -0.38
CA TRP A 77 -0.57 -1.14 0.98
C TRP A 77 0.17 -0.17 1.90
N HIS A 78 1.32 0.36 1.47
CA HIS A 78 2.08 1.36 2.21
C HIS A 78 1.26 2.62 2.50
N SER A 79 0.54 3.11 1.50
CA SER A 79 -0.39 4.24 1.62
C SER A 79 -1.49 3.96 2.64
N GLN A 80 -2.12 2.77 2.59
CA GLN A 80 -3.15 2.38 3.54
C GLN A 80 -2.64 2.39 4.98
N LEU A 81 -1.45 1.82 5.22
CA LEU A 81 -0.83 1.81 6.55
C LEU A 81 -0.55 3.24 7.04
N GLY A 82 -0.05 4.12 6.18
CA GLY A 82 0.25 5.52 6.54
C GLY A 82 -1.01 6.34 6.83
N VAL A 83 -2.03 6.25 5.96
CA VAL A 83 -3.28 7.01 6.15
C VAL A 83 -4.06 6.49 7.37
N ARG A 84 -3.96 5.19 7.67
CA ARG A 84 -4.55 4.60 8.88
C ARG A 84 -4.06 5.30 10.15
N VAL A 85 -2.75 5.53 10.28
CA VAL A 85 -2.16 6.25 11.43
C VAL A 85 -2.76 7.65 11.55
N ILE A 86 -2.87 8.39 10.42
CA ILE A 86 -3.47 9.72 10.41
C ILE A 86 -4.92 9.68 10.92
N VAL A 87 -5.72 8.73 10.45
CA VAL A 87 -7.12 8.59 10.91
C VAL A 87 -7.19 8.23 12.40
N GLU A 88 -6.32 7.34 12.88
CA GLU A 88 -6.25 6.95 14.28
C GLU A 88 -5.89 8.12 15.20
N ASP A 89 -5.01 9.03 14.73
CA ASP A 89 -4.54 10.19 15.51
C ASP A 89 -5.52 11.37 15.46
N TYR A 90 -6.18 11.61 14.33
CA TYR A 90 -6.98 12.83 14.13
C TYR A 90 -8.50 12.62 14.22
N VAL A 91 -9.01 11.39 14.25
CA VAL A 91 -10.45 11.12 14.37
C VAL A 91 -10.77 10.60 15.77
N PRO A 92 -11.19 11.47 16.72
CA PRO A 92 -11.35 11.11 18.13
C PRO A 92 -12.59 10.22 18.39
N ALA A 93 -13.67 10.40 17.62
CA ALA A 93 -14.91 9.66 17.80
C ALA A 93 -14.78 8.21 17.33
N ALA A 94 -14.88 7.24 18.24
CA ALA A 94 -14.65 5.82 17.95
C ALA A 94 -15.51 5.29 16.79
N GLY A 95 -16.79 5.65 16.71
CA GLY A 95 -17.68 5.25 15.62
C GLY A 95 -17.24 5.81 14.26
N ALA A 96 -16.96 7.13 14.19
CA ALA A 96 -16.50 7.79 12.99
C ALA A 96 -15.15 7.20 12.55
N ARG A 97 -14.23 6.97 13.46
CA ARG A 97 -12.93 6.35 13.18
C ARG A 97 -13.08 4.96 12.56
N THR A 98 -13.93 4.10 13.13
CA THR A 98 -14.19 2.75 12.59
C THR A 98 -14.75 2.82 11.17
N VAL A 99 -15.76 3.68 10.94
CA VAL A 99 -16.35 3.85 9.61
C VAL A 99 -15.31 4.36 8.62
N THR A 100 -14.53 5.38 8.99
CA THR A 100 -13.48 5.95 8.11
C THR A 100 -12.42 4.91 7.77
N LEU A 101 -11.93 4.13 8.75
CA LEU A 101 -10.94 3.07 8.50
C LEU A 101 -11.49 1.96 7.60
N THR A 102 -12.76 1.61 7.75
CA THR A 102 -13.42 0.61 6.90
C THR A 102 -13.53 1.12 5.45
N LEU A 103 -14.03 2.34 5.26
CA LEU A 103 -14.14 2.94 3.93
C LEU A 103 -12.77 3.10 3.27
N LEU A 104 -11.77 3.51 4.04
CA LEU A 104 -10.39 3.62 3.59
C LEU A 104 -9.85 2.28 3.08
N SER A 105 -10.10 1.20 3.84
CA SER A 105 -9.67 -0.15 3.45
C SER A 105 -10.31 -0.60 2.15
N PHE A 106 -11.61 -0.40 1.97
CA PHE A 106 -12.31 -0.69 0.72
C PHE A 106 -11.78 0.15 -0.44
N ALA A 107 -11.54 1.45 -0.24
CA ALA A 107 -10.98 2.33 -1.26
C ALA A 107 -9.60 1.84 -1.73
N HIS A 108 -8.70 1.46 -0.81
CA HIS A 108 -7.38 0.93 -1.17
C HIS A 108 -7.45 -0.41 -1.90
N VAL A 109 -8.36 -1.31 -1.51
CA VAL A 109 -8.59 -2.57 -2.24
C VAL A 109 -9.07 -2.29 -3.67
N LEU A 110 -10.00 -1.35 -3.85
CA LEU A 110 -10.48 -0.96 -5.19
C LEU A 110 -9.34 -0.34 -6.03
N ILE A 111 -8.54 0.56 -5.46
CA ILE A 111 -7.40 1.18 -6.16
C ILE A 111 -6.38 0.11 -6.56
N ALA A 112 -6.00 -0.78 -5.65
CA ALA A 112 -5.07 -1.88 -5.96
C ALA A 112 -5.62 -2.78 -7.07
N SER A 113 -6.89 -3.20 -6.97
CA SER A 113 -7.53 -4.05 -7.95
C SER A 113 -7.63 -3.39 -9.33
N ALA A 114 -7.99 -2.11 -9.38
CA ALA A 114 -8.05 -1.35 -10.62
C ALA A 114 -6.67 -1.19 -11.25
N GLY A 115 -5.63 -0.90 -10.45
CA GLY A 115 -4.26 -0.79 -10.93
C GLY A 115 -3.72 -2.11 -11.48
N VAL A 116 -3.91 -3.21 -10.73
CA VAL A 116 -3.53 -4.55 -11.20
C VAL A 116 -4.28 -4.94 -12.48
N PHE A 117 -5.59 -4.67 -12.54
CA PHE A 117 -6.39 -4.92 -13.74
C PHE A 117 -5.89 -4.11 -14.94
N ALA A 118 -5.54 -2.83 -14.74
CA ALA A 118 -5.01 -1.98 -15.80
C ALA A 118 -3.71 -2.56 -16.38
N VAL A 119 -2.76 -2.94 -15.50
CA VAL A 119 -1.51 -3.59 -15.92
C VAL A 119 -1.76 -4.89 -16.68
N LEU A 120 -2.62 -5.76 -16.14
CA LEU A 120 -2.93 -7.03 -16.79
C LEU A 120 -3.62 -6.83 -18.14
N LYS A 121 -4.52 -5.85 -18.25
CA LYS A 121 -5.21 -5.52 -19.50
C LYS A 121 -4.23 -5.12 -20.61
N VAL A 122 -3.21 -4.32 -20.29
CA VAL A 122 -2.18 -3.94 -21.26
C VAL A 122 -1.22 -5.10 -21.53
N ALA A 123 -0.75 -5.77 -20.49
CA ALA A 123 0.21 -6.87 -20.63
C ALA A 123 -0.31 -8.06 -21.43
N LEU A 124 -1.61 -8.41 -21.27
CA LEU A 124 -2.27 -9.54 -21.94
C LEU A 124 -3.06 -9.14 -23.17
N GLY A 125 -3.25 -7.83 -23.38
CA GLY A 125 -3.92 -7.30 -24.58
C GLY A 125 -3.11 -7.57 -25.84
N GLY A 126 -3.80 -7.80 -26.98
CA GLY A 126 -3.16 -7.92 -28.27
C GLY A 126 -2.38 -6.66 -28.67
N PRO A 127 -1.64 -6.70 -29.78
CA PRO A 127 -0.91 -5.54 -30.27
C PRO A 127 -1.85 -4.33 -30.40
N PRO A 128 -1.32 -3.11 -30.13
CA PRO A 128 -2.10 -1.88 -30.26
C PRO A 128 -2.60 -1.65 -31.67
#